data_15b570a9f2aa046bac3b5bd9b37d8a3d
#
_entry.id   15b570a9f2aa046bac3b5bd9b37d8a3d
#
_cell.length_a   1.000
_cell.length_b   1.000
_cell.length_c   1.000
_cell.angle_alpha   90.00
_cell.angle_beta   90.00
_cell.angle_gamma   90.00
#
_symmetry.space_group_name_H-M   'P 1'
#
loop_
_entity.id
_entity.type
_entity.pdbx_description
1 polymer ?
#
loop_
_entity_poly.entity_id
_entity_poly.type
_entity_poly.pdbx_seq_one_letter_code
_entity_poly.pdbx_strand_id
1 'polypeptide(L)'
;MKRQTLSLALIFLAFLPLAKAQIFKMNNEPNERIKTQEPATLVTPQLAFVDKGHYVSAAMQMNDYLPLLQGKRVGVVGNQTSIIGETHLVDTLLSLGVDVKKIFTPEHGFRGTADAGAKINSGKDEKTSLPIVSLYGKTKKPTPEMLYGIDIILFDLQDVGVRFYTYISTMSYVMEAAAENDIPVIVLDRPNPNGFYVDGPMLQLENQSFVGMHQVPVVYGMTIGEYARMVNGEGWLKNGIHCDLTVIPINNYDRNAIYELPVRPSPNLPNWESVYLYPTLCFFEGSIVSVGRGTETPFQVYGHPAMRGRHTFTPKSTSGASKPLLEGQRCRGENLVEFAHDYAHNASELQLEWIIDAFQQLKDKGFFTNYFRLLSGDKQLQRDIENGKSADEIRASWQKDLKAFNTIRAKYLLY
;
A
#
# COMPACT_ATOMS: atom_id res chain seq x y z
N MET A 1 47.16 -51.97 -24.94
CA MET A 1 48.37 -51.20 -25.24
C MET A 1 48.05 -49.71 -25.11
N LYS A 2 48.79 -49.04 -24.19
CA LYS A 2 49.28 -47.63 -24.21
C LYS A 2 48.27 -46.53 -24.57
N ARG A 3 48.14 -45.38 -23.93
CA ARG A 3 48.91 -44.68 -22.84
C ARG A 3 48.04 -43.56 -22.30
N GLN A 4 48.21 -43.22 -21.03
CA GLN A 4 47.74 -42.05 -20.32
C GLN A 4 48.28 -40.73 -20.94
N THR A 5 47.51 -39.67 -20.83
CA THR A 5 48.04 -38.34 -20.55
C THR A 5 47.12 -37.53 -19.67
N LEU A 6 47.64 -37.14 -18.52
CA LEU A 6 47.11 -36.16 -17.58
C LEU A 6 47.19 -34.75 -18.22
N SER A 7 46.23 -33.91 -17.95
CA SER A 7 46.43 -32.47 -17.99
C SER A 7 45.66 -31.78 -16.85
N LEU A 8 46.43 -31.08 -16.03
CA LEU A 8 46.00 -30.19 -14.94
C LEU A 8 45.16 -29.04 -15.49
N ALA A 9 44.08 -28.71 -14.82
CA ALA A 9 43.43 -27.39 -14.97
C ALA A 9 43.26 -26.80 -13.56
N LEU A 10 43.82 -25.62 -13.41
CA LEU A 10 43.81 -24.76 -12.20
C LEU A 10 42.40 -24.41 -11.74
N ILE A 11 42.22 -24.57 -10.42
CA ILE A 11 41.04 -24.03 -9.72
C ILE A 11 41.34 -22.59 -9.30
N PHE A 12 40.58 -21.64 -9.83
CA PHE A 12 40.50 -20.30 -9.26
C PHE A 12 39.33 -20.26 -8.24
N LEU A 13 39.67 -20.25 -6.97
CA LEU A 13 38.72 -19.90 -5.90
C LEU A 13 38.59 -18.38 -5.86
N ALA A 14 37.43 -17.87 -6.19
CA ALA A 14 37.04 -16.50 -5.85
C ALA A 14 36.36 -16.52 -4.47
N PHE A 15 37.00 -15.90 -3.50
CA PHE A 15 36.43 -15.64 -2.18
C PHE A 15 35.43 -14.49 -2.28
N LEU A 16 34.15 -14.76 -1.98
CA LEU A 16 33.18 -13.74 -1.56
C LEU A 16 33.09 -13.74 -0.03
N PRO A 17 33.10 -12.58 0.61
CA PRO A 17 32.93 -12.53 2.06
C PRO A 17 31.44 -12.68 2.43
N LEU A 18 31.13 -13.71 3.21
CA LEU A 18 29.86 -13.85 3.94
C LEU A 18 29.79 -12.79 5.05
N ALA A 19 28.83 -11.90 4.95
CA ALA A 19 28.41 -11.06 6.08
C ALA A 19 27.61 -11.93 7.06
N LYS A 20 28.17 -12.22 8.22
CA LYS A 20 27.50 -12.92 9.32
C LYS A 20 26.61 -11.93 10.07
N ALA A 21 25.33 -12.17 10.13
CA ALA A 21 24.43 -11.58 11.10
C ALA A 21 24.85 -12.02 12.52
N GLN A 22 25.16 -11.05 13.40
CA GLN A 22 25.44 -11.31 14.81
C GLN A 22 24.15 -11.22 15.62
N ILE A 23 23.71 -12.36 16.13
CA ILE A 23 22.66 -12.48 17.15
C ILE A 23 23.27 -12.05 18.50
N PHE A 24 22.72 -11.01 19.12
CA PHE A 24 23.09 -10.59 20.47
C PHE A 24 22.58 -11.60 21.51
N LYS A 25 23.49 -12.37 22.09
CA LYS A 25 23.27 -13.05 23.37
C LYS A 25 23.83 -12.17 24.49
N MET A 26 22.96 -11.74 25.40
CA MET A 26 23.40 -11.09 26.64
C MET A 26 23.90 -12.13 27.62
N ASN A 27 25.20 -12.09 27.94
CA ASN A 27 25.75 -12.69 29.15
C ASN A 27 26.14 -11.57 30.13
N ASN A 28 25.58 -11.66 31.33
CA ASN A 28 26.00 -10.85 32.47
C ASN A 28 27.26 -11.44 33.09
N GLU A 29 28.37 -10.67 33.14
CA GLU A 29 29.39 -10.78 34.18
C GLU A 29 30.24 -9.48 34.28
N PRO A 30 30.87 -9.15 35.44
CA PRO A 30 31.23 -7.76 35.78
C PRO A 30 32.72 -7.41 35.57
N ASN A 31 32.89 -6.14 35.20
CA ASN A 31 34.09 -5.28 35.37
C ASN A 31 35.50 -5.81 35.04
N GLU A 32 36.00 -5.36 33.87
CA GLU A 32 37.42 -5.00 33.74
C GLU A 32 37.59 -3.69 32.97
N ARG A 33 38.54 -2.88 33.42
CA ARG A 33 38.83 -1.51 32.98
C ARG A 33 39.24 -1.46 31.52
N ILE A 34 38.47 -0.81 30.69
CA ILE A 34 38.77 -0.57 29.28
C ILE A 34 39.61 0.67 29.11
N LYS A 35 40.78 0.47 28.47
CA LYS A 35 41.64 1.54 27.95
C LYS A 35 40.88 2.33 26.87
N THR A 36 40.94 3.64 26.95
CA THR A 36 40.40 4.58 25.98
C THR A 36 40.93 4.31 24.58
N GLN A 37 40.09 3.77 23.70
CA GLN A 37 40.28 3.91 22.25
C GLN A 37 39.54 5.14 21.75
N GLU A 38 40.17 5.85 20.80
CA GLU A 38 39.58 7.02 20.14
C GLU A 38 38.18 6.71 19.59
N PRO A 39 37.24 7.68 19.60
CA PRO A 39 35.89 7.42 19.14
C PRO A 39 35.89 7.12 17.64
N ALA A 40 35.47 5.92 17.28
CA ALA A 40 35.10 5.61 15.92
C ALA A 40 34.08 6.66 15.45
N THR A 41 34.35 7.29 14.34
CA THR A 41 33.44 8.23 13.68
C THR A 41 32.09 7.52 13.54
N LEU A 42 31.12 7.91 14.34
CA LEU A 42 29.73 7.50 14.17
C LEU A 42 29.31 7.99 12.77
N VAL A 43 29.23 7.05 11.84
CA VAL A 43 28.50 7.29 10.59
C VAL A 43 27.06 7.53 11.05
N THR A 44 26.66 8.80 11.07
CA THR A 44 25.26 9.18 11.26
C THR A 44 24.44 8.39 10.24
N PRO A 45 23.40 7.62 10.65
CA PRO A 45 22.49 7.00 9.71
C PRO A 45 22.01 8.09 8.75
N GLN A 46 22.21 7.89 7.47
CA GLN A 46 21.72 8.82 6.48
C GLN A 46 20.19 8.72 6.57
N LEU A 47 19.56 9.77 7.14
CA LEU A 47 18.09 9.84 7.24
C LEU A 47 17.49 9.48 5.89
N ALA A 48 16.48 8.64 5.92
CA ALA A 48 15.73 8.25 4.72
C ALA A 48 15.36 9.52 3.95
N PHE A 49 15.69 9.56 2.65
CA PHE A 49 15.31 10.68 1.80
C PHE A 49 13.79 10.62 1.62
N VAL A 50 13.08 11.59 2.20
CA VAL A 50 11.64 11.75 2.04
C VAL A 50 11.41 12.85 1.03
N ASP A 51 10.85 12.50 -0.13
CA ASP A 51 10.48 13.51 -1.13
C ASP A 51 9.22 14.25 -0.69
N LYS A 52 9.37 15.54 -0.45
CA LYS A 52 8.30 16.44 -0.01
C LYS A 52 7.60 17.15 -1.19
N GLY A 53 7.71 16.61 -2.41
CA GLY A 53 6.97 17.13 -3.55
C GLY A 53 7.79 17.70 -4.71
N HIS A 54 8.96 17.13 -4.98
CA HIS A 54 9.73 17.46 -6.19
C HIS A 54 9.08 16.94 -7.49
N TYR A 55 8.08 16.05 -7.36
CA TYR A 55 7.28 15.56 -8.48
C TYR A 55 6.13 16.51 -8.82
N VAL A 56 5.67 16.44 -10.07
CA VAL A 56 4.45 17.12 -10.51
C VAL A 56 3.36 16.06 -10.75
N SER A 57 2.38 15.97 -9.85
CA SER A 57 1.28 15.02 -10.00
C SER A 57 0.53 15.24 -11.31
N ALA A 58 -0.08 14.20 -11.86
CA ALA A 58 -0.86 14.32 -13.10
C ALA A 58 -1.99 15.36 -12.99
N ALA A 59 -2.61 15.49 -11.81
CA ALA A 59 -3.64 16.49 -11.58
C ALA A 59 -3.16 17.93 -11.78
N MET A 60 -1.87 18.23 -11.56
CA MET A 60 -1.27 19.56 -11.79
C MET A 60 -0.98 19.84 -13.26
N GLN A 61 -0.95 18.81 -14.12
CA GLN A 61 -0.63 18.91 -15.56
C GLN A 61 -1.90 19.18 -16.38
N MET A 62 -2.62 20.22 -16.04
CA MET A 62 -3.94 20.52 -16.60
C MET A 62 -3.96 20.65 -18.12
N ASN A 63 -2.87 21.09 -18.75
CA ASN A 63 -2.77 21.20 -20.20
C ASN A 63 -2.88 19.85 -20.92
N ASP A 64 -2.58 18.75 -20.24
CA ASP A 64 -2.56 17.41 -20.84
C ASP A 64 -3.95 16.74 -20.82
N TYR A 65 -4.84 17.13 -19.89
CA TYR A 65 -6.14 16.49 -19.77
C TYR A 65 -7.34 17.43 -19.95
N LEU A 66 -7.24 18.74 -19.70
CA LEU A 66 -8.37 19.68 -19.92
C LEU A 66 -8.90 19.66 -21.36
N PRO A 67 -8.06 19.59 -22.41
CA PRO A 67 -8.58 19.47 -23.77
C PRO A 67 -9.45 18.23 -24.00
N LEU A 68 -9.18 17.13 -23.27
CA LEU A 68 -9.95 15.88 -23.38
C LEU A 68 -11.33 15.99 -22.68
N LEU A 69 -11.49 16.95 -21.78
CA LEU A 69 -12.74 17.21 -21.04
C LEU A 69 -13.63 18.25 -21.72
N GLN A 70 -13.13 18.95 -22.76
CA GLN A 70 -13.85 20.04 -23.40
C GLN A 70 -15.18 19.57 -24.02
N GLY A 71 -16.29 20.21 -23.60
CA GLY A 71 -17.65 19.89 -24.09
C GLY A 71 -18.18 18.53 -23.58
N LYS A 72 -17.51 17.89 -22.63
CA LYS A 72 -17.93 16.62 -22.02
C LYS A 72 -18.59 16.81 -20.67
N ARG A 73 -19.59 15.97 -20.38
CA ARG A 73 -20.17 15.86 -19.04
C ARG A 73 -19.28 14.92 -18.19
N VAL A 74 -18.58 15.48 -17.22
CA VAL A 74 -17.52 14.79 -16.48
C VAL A 74 -18.05 14.17 -15.20
N GLY A 75 -17.76 12.88 -14.98
CA GLY A 75 -17.82 12.23 -13.66
C GLY A 75 -16.44 12.22 -13.04
N VAL A 76 -16.28 12.70 -11.82
CA VAL A 76 -14.99 12.68 -11.11
C VAL A 76 -14.99 11.59 -10.04
N VAL A 77 -14.06 10.66 -10.11
CA VAL A 77 -13.77 9.71 -9.02
C VAL A 77 -12.67 10.32 -8.17
N GLY A 78 -12.99 10.72 -6.95
CA GLY A 78 -12.05 11.45 -6.10
C GLY A 78 -12.43 11.48 -4.62
N ASN A 79 -11.48 11.92 -3.80
CA ASN A 79 -11.65 12.13 -2.38
C ASN A 79 -10.78 13.31 -1.88
N GLN A 80 -10.53 13.42 -0.58
CA GLN A 80 -9.70 14.48 0.01
C GLN A 80 -8.28 14.59 -0.57
N THR A 81 -7.76 13.51 -1.17
CA THR A 81 -6.42 13.51 -1.77
C THR A 81 -6.38 14.10 -3.18
N SER A 82 -7.55 14.32 -3.80
CA SER A 82 -7.70 14.85 -5.15
C SER A 82 -7.49 16.35 -5.14
N ILE A 83 -6.23 16.81 -5.00
CA ILE A 83 -5.85 18.21 -4.91
C ILE A 83 -4.90 18.65 -6.01
N ILE A 84 -4.99 19.95 -6.37
CA ILE A 84 -4.05 20.70 -7.20
C ILE A 84 -3.52 21.85 -6.33
N GLY A 85 -2.27 21.73 -5.88
CA GLY A 85 -1.77 22.60 -4.82
C GLY A 85 -2.62 22.46 -3.55
N GLU A 86 -3.24 23.52 -3.09
CA GLU A 86 -4.11 23.53 -1.91
C GLU A 86 -5.61 23.42 -2.26
N THR A 87 -5.95 23.39 -3.55
CA THR A 87 -7.34 23.40 -4.00
C THR A 87 -7.79 22.02 -4.45
N HIS A 88 -9.00 21.62 -4.06
CA HIS A 88 -9.56 20.35 -4.51
C HIS A 88 -9.77 20.34 -6.03
N LEU A 89 -9.43 19.23 -6.71
CA LEU A 89 -9.55 19.07 -8.16
C LEU A 89 -10.92 19.47 -8.70
N VAL A 90 -12.01 19.03 -8.05
CA VAL A 90 -13.39 19.39 -8.47
C VAL A 90 -13.63 20.90 -8.45
N ASP A 91 -13.14 21.59 -7.42
CA ASP A 91 -13.29 23.04 -7.30
C ASP A 91 -12.51 23.76 -8.43
N THR A 92 -11.32 23.27 -8.75
CA THR A 92 -10.50 23.79 -9.86
C THR A 92 -11.19 23.57 -11.21
N LEU A 93 -11.67 22.36 -11.47
CA LEU A 93 -12.37 22.04 -12.73
C LEU A 93 -13.60 22.91 -12.94
N LEU A 94 -14.41 23.11 -11.91
CA LEU A 94 -15.59 24.01 -11.97
C LEU A 94 -15.19 25.45 -12.24
N SER A 95 -14.12 25.96 -11.60
CA SER A 95 -13.63 27.33 -11.83
C SER A 95 -13.14 27.57 -13.26
N LEU A 96 -12.68 26.49 -13.92
CA LEU A 96 -12.26 26.50 -15.33
C LEU A 96 -13.40 26.23 -16.32
N GLY A 97 -14.65 26.12 -15.83
CA GLY A 97 -15.82 25.92 -16.68
C GLY A 97 -16.01 24.48 -17.17
N VAL A 98 -15.35 23.50 -16.59
CA VAL A 98 -15.57 22.08 -16.91
C VAL A 98 -16.94 21.65 -16.37
N ASP A 99 -17.73 20.98 -17.20
CA ASP A 99 -19.08 20.52 -16.87
C ASP A 99 -19.04 19.24 -15.98
N VAL A 100 -18.66 19.40 -14.71
CA VAL A 100 -18.69 18.31 -13.73
C VAL A 100 -20.11 18.00 -13.30
N LYS A 101 -20.58 16.78 -13.52
CA LYS A 101 -21.97 16.35 -13.22
C LYS A 101 -22.10 15.59 -11.91
N LYS A 102 -21.15 14.75 -11.59
CA LYS A 102 -21.19 13.87 -10.41
C LYS A 102 -19.81 13.62 -9.85
N ILE A 103 -19.77 13.37 -8.55
CA ILE A 103 -18.60 12.92 -7.82
C ILE A 103 -18.86 11.48 -7.39
N PHE A 104 -17.92 10.58 -7.70
CA PHE A 104 -17.89 9.21 -7.19
C PHE A 104 -16.81 9.14 -6.10
N THR A 105 -17.17 8.61 -4.94
CA THR A 105 -16.24 8.59 -3.80
C THR A 105 -16.05 7.19 -3.24
N PRO A 106 -14.79 6.78 -2.96
CA PRO A 106 -14.48 5.51 -2.32
C PRO A 106 -14.71 5.56 -0.81
N GLU A 107 -14.12 4.61 -0.09
CA GLU A 107 -14.00 4.61 1.36
C GLU A 107 -13.49 5.95 1.89
N HIS A 108 -13.87 6.33 3.10
CA HIS A 108 -13.61 7.62 3.76
C HIS A 108 -14.38 8.82 3.21
N GLY A 109 -15.11 8.70 2.11
CA GLY A 109 -15.96 9.75 1.56
C GLY A 109 -15.19 10.84 0.83
N PHE A 110 -15.93 11.81 0.29
CA PHE A 110 -15.37 12.83 -0.61
C PHE A 110 -14.42 13.82 0.10
N ARG A 111 -14.73 14.20 1.35
CA ARG A 111 -13.90 15.12 2.14
C ARG A 111 -13.04 14.40 3.20
N GLY A 112 -13.01 13.06 3.20
CA GLY A 112 -12.07 12.26 4.00
C GLY A 112 -12.30 12.22 5.51
N THR A 113 -13.54 12.44 5.96
CA THR A 113 -13.88 12.55 7.39
C THR A 113 -14.44 11.25 7.99
N ALA A 114 -14.76 10.25 7.16
CA ALA A 114 -15.41 9.04 7.63
C ALA A 114 -14.41 7.98 8.13
N ASP A 115 -14.80 7.24 9.17
CA ASP A 115 -14.03 6.11 9.72
C ASP A 115 -13.79 5.02 8.67
N ALA A 116 -12.72 4.23 8.84
CA ALA A 116 -12.50 3.04 8.04
C ALA A 116 -13.67 2.05 8.22
N GLY A 117 -14.19 1.54 7.09
CA GLY A 117 -15.36 0.67 7.10
C GLY A 117 -16.71 1.36 7.35
N ALA A 118 -16.73 2.68 7.59
CA ALA A 118 -17.97 3.41 7.80
C ALA A 118 -18.82 3.47 6.51
N LYS A 119 -20.15 3.46 6.68
CA LYS A 119 -21.05 3.66 5.55
C LYS A 119 -20.92 5.08 5.00
N ILE A 120 -20.51 5.20 3.76
CA ILE A 120 -20.49 6.46 3.02
C ILE A 120 -21.84 6.60 2.31
N ASN A 121 -22.63 7.57 2.73
CA ASN A 121 -23.92 7.84 2.11
C ASN A 121 -23.73 8.69 0.83
N SER A 122 -24.52 8.39 -0.20
CA SER A 122 -24.67 9.29 -1.33
C SER A 122 -25.42 10.55 -0.87
N GLY A 123 -25.09 11.70 -1.46
CA GLY A 123 -25.66 12.99 -1.07
C GLY A 123 -25.28 14.09 -2.04
N LYS A 124 -25.08 15.29 -1.53
CA LYS A 124 -24.55 16.43 -2.28
C LYS A 124 -23.37 17.03 -1.54
N ASP A 125 -22.36 17.46 -2.29
CA ASP A 125 -21.25 18.24 -1.73
C ASP A 125 -21.77 19.62 -1.30
N GLU A 126 -21.51 19.99 -0.05
CA GLU A 126 -22.02 21.26 0.51
C GLU A 126 -21.47 22.49 -0.21
N LYS A 127 -20.24 22.43 -0.72
CA LYS A 127 -19.58 23.55 -1.38
C LYS A 127 -20.04 23.74 -2.83
N THR A 128 -20.18 22.65 -3.58
CA THR A 128 -20.44 22.70 -5.02
C THR A 128 -21.88 22.34 -5.40
N SER A 129 -22.65 21.79 -4.45
CA SER A 129 -23.98 21.20 -4.66
C SER A 129 -23.99 20.00 -5.62
N LEU A 130 -22.84 19.49 -6.06
CA LEU A 130 -22.77 18.36 -6.96
C LEU A 130 -23.25 17.08 -6.26
N PRO A 131 -23.92 16.18 -6.98
CA PRO A 131 -24.28 14.87 -6.46
C PRO A 131 -23.01 14.06 -6.11
N ILE A 132 -22.98 13.47 -4.91
CA ILE A 132 -21.98 12.52 -4.48
C ILE A 132 -22.59 11.12 -4.53
N VAL A 133 -21.92 10.21 -5.24
CA VAL A 133 -22.27 8.79 -5.35
C VAL A 133 -21.22 7.97 -4.61
N SER A 134 -21.64 7.25 -3.58
CA SER A 134 -20.74 6.36 -2.82
C SER A 134 -20.45 5.07 -3.60
N LEU A 135 -19.16 4.76 -3.77
CA LEU A 135 -18.66 3.49 -4.28
C LEU A 135 -18.14 2.59 -3.15
N TYR A 136 -18.71 2.74 -1.94
CA TYR A 136 -18.33 1.94 -0.78
C TYR A 136 -19.57 1.38 -0.05
N GLY A 137 -19.41 0.22 0.56
CA GLY A 137 -20.50 -0.46 1.26
C GLY A 137 -21.33 -1.35 0.32
N LYS A 138 -22.60 -1.01 0.08
CA LYS A 138 -23.51 -1.85 -0.72
C LYS A 138 -23.16 -1.87 -2.21
N THR A 139 -22.75 -0.73 -2.75
CA THR A 139 -22.44 -0.56 -4.18
C THR A 139 -20.99 -0.16 -4.32
N LYS A 140 -20.18 -1.06 -4.88
CA LYS A 140 -18.73 -0.82 -5.11
C LYS A 140 -18.44 -0.51 -6.58
N LYS A 141 -19.24 -1.06 -7.49
CA LYS A 141 -19.17 -0.83 -8.93
C LYS A 141 -20.27 0.16 -9.32
N PRO A 142 -19.98 1.23 -10.08
CA PRO A 142 -21.01 2.11 -10.61
C PRO A 142 -22.05 1.34 -11.43
N THR A 143 -23.32 1.66 -11.23
CA THR A 143 -24.39 1.11 -12.07
C THR A 143 -24.63 1.99 -13.30
N PRO A 144 -25.29 1.50 -14.39
CA PRO A 144 -25.63 2.32 -15.55
C PRO A 144 -26.40 3.59 -15.18
N GLU A 145 -27.31 3.53 -14.19
CA GLU A 145 -28.08 4.70 -13.72
C GLU A 145 -27.18 5.73 -13.03
N MET A 146 -26.16 5.28 -12.31
CA MET A 146 -25.17 6.20 -11.71
C MET A 146 -24.31 6.87 -12.77
N LEU A 147 -24.04 6.20 -13.89
CA LEU A 147 -23.26 6.71 -15.02
C LEU A 147 -24.10 7.53 -16.01
N TYR A 148 -25.43 7.47 -15.89
CA TYR A 148 -26.30 8.23 -16.80
C TYR A 148 -25.97 9.73 -16.83
N GLY A 149 -25.76 10.24 -18.03
CA GLY A 149 -25.43 11.65 -18.27
C GLY A 149 -23.93 11.97 -18.07
N ILE A 150 -23.06 10.98 -18.04
CA ILE A 150 -21.59 11.12 -18.02
C ILE A 150 -21.04 10.72 -19.39
N ASP A 151 -20.17 11.55 -19.96
CA ASP A 151 -19.49 11.31 -21.23
C ASP A 151 -18.05 10.83 -21.04
N ILE A 152 -17.44 11.12 -19.87
CA ILE A 152 -16.07 10.77 -19.53
C ILE A 152 -15.89 10.73 -18.02
N ILE A 153 -15.07 9.81 -17.54
CA ILE A 153 -14.68 9.70 -16.13
C ILE A 153 -13.25 10.18 -15.95
N LEU A 154 -13.04 11.07 -14.96
CA LEU A 154 -11.73 11.49 -14.48
C LEU A 154 -11.48 10.83 -13.12
N PHE A 155 -10.47 9.98 -13.03
CA PHE A 155 -10.11 9.26 -11.82
C PHE A 155 -8.87 9.88 -11.17
N ASP A 156 -8.96 10.28 -9.91
CA ASP A 156 -7.89 10.93 -9.15
C ASP A 156 -7.93 10.51 -7.67
N LEU A 157 -7.24 9.44 -7.32
CA LEU A 157 -7.13 8.94 -5.95
C LEU A 157 -5.67 8.61 -5.61
N GLN A 158 -5.23 8.97 -4.39
CA GLN A 158 -3.91 8.61 -3.88
C GLN A 158 -3.91 7.18 -3.34
N ASP A 159 -3.28 6.27 -4.05
CA ASP A 159 -2.99 4.91 -3.60
C ASP A 159 -1.71 4.85 -2.74
N VAL A 160 -1.52 3.76 -1.99
CA VAL A 160 -0.33 3.54 -1.14
C VAL A 160 0.48 2.30 -1.53
N GLY A 161 0.18 1.68 -2.67
CA GLY A 161 1.01 0.64 -3.28
C GLY A 161 0.87 -0.75 -2.69
N VAL A 162 -0.23 -1.04 -1.98
CA VAL A 162 -0.49 -2.36 -1.42
C VAL A 162 -1.86 -2.90 -1.78
N ARG A 163 -1.93 -4.21 -2.06
CA ARG A 163 -3.10 -4.90 -2.61
C ARG A 163 -4.38 -4.70 -1.81
N PHE A 164 -4.30 -4.68 -0.49
CA PHE A 164 -5.46 -4.56 0.39
C PHE A 164 -5.91 -3.11 0.63
N TYR A 165 -5.18 -2.12 0.11
CA TYR A 165 -5.65 -0.73 0.08
C TYR A 165 -6.59 -0.57 -1.12
N THR A 166 -7.88 -0.32 -0.88
CA THR A 166 -8.96 -0.68 -1.81
C THR A 166 -9.16 0.25 -3.01
N TYR A 167 -8.32 1.30 -3.19
CA TYR A 167 -8.49 2.24 -4.30
C TYR A 167 -8.19 1.62 -5.66
N ILE A 168 -7.26 0.66 -5.75
CA ILE A 168 -7.05 -0.12 -6.97
C ILE A 168 -8.26 -1.00 -7.32
N SER A 169 -8.98 -1.50 -6.32
CA SER A 169 -10.22 -2.26 -6.53
C SER A 169 -11.36 -1.34 -6.97
N THR A 170 -11.48 -0.14 -6.37
CA THR A 170 -12.42 0.90 -6.83
C THR A 170 -12.14 1.28 -8.27
N MET A 171 -10.86 1.49 -8.64
CA MET A 171 -10.45 1.82 -10.01
C MET A 171 -10.87 0.71 -11.00
N SER A 172 -10.60 -0.54 -10.67
CA SER A 172 -10.97 -1.67 -11.52
C SER A 172 -12.48 -1.74 -11.76
N TYR A 173 -13.30 -1.53 -10.72
CA TYR A 173 -14.74 -1.49 -10.88
C TYR A 173 -15.25 -0.27 -11.67
N VAL A 174 -14.58 0.87 -11.54
CA VAL A 174 -14.90 2.07 -12.34
C VAL A 174 -14.56 1.83 -13.81
N MET A 175 -13.37 1.29 -14.11
CA MET A 175 -12.97 0.95 -15.48
C MET A 175 -13.90 -0.10 -16.10
N GLU A 176 -14.29 -1.11 -15.33
CA GLU A 176 -15.22 -2.14 -15.78
C GLU A 176 -16.60 -1.56 -16.10
N ALA A 177 -17.17 -0.75 -15.19
CA ALA A 177 -18.45 -0.10 -15.40
C ALA A 177 -18.42 0.89 -16.59
N ALA A 178 -17.33 1.62 -16.75
CA ALA A 178 -17.12 2.55 -17.84
C ALA A 178 -17.06 1.79 -19.20
N ALA A 179 -16.28 0.71 -19.27
CA ALA A 179 -16.19 -0.13 -20.46
C ALA A 179 -17.54 -0.77 -20.85
N GLU A 180 -18.36 -1.19 -19.87
CA GLU A 180 -19.71 -1.73 -20.10
C GLU A 180 -20.70 -0.67 -20.62
N ASN A 181 -20.37 0.62 -20.53
CA ASN A 181 -21.22 1.73 -20.93
C ASN A 181 -20.58 2.66 -21.98
N ASP A 182 -19.49 2.21 -22.64
CA ASP A 182 -18.74 2.95 -23.67
C ASP A 182 -18.27 4.34 -23.21
N ILE A 183 -17.89 4.48 -21.92
CA ILE A 183 -17.42 5.73 -21.32
C ILE A 183 -15.89 5.66 -21.17
N PRO A 184 -15.11 6.60 -21.77
CA PRO A 184 -13.68 6.67 -21.56
C PRO A 184 -13.31 7.08 -20.12
N VAL A 185 -12.17 6.58 -19.66
CA VAL A 185 -11.60 6.87 -18.33
C VAL A 185 -10.23 7.52 -18.48
N ILE A 186 -10.05 8.66 -17.83
CA ILE A 186 -8.74 9.30 -17.65
C ILE A 186 -8.30 9.04 -16.21
N VAL A 187 -7.14 8.42 -16.03
CA VAL A 187 -6.49 8.26 -14.71
C VAL A 187 -5.40 9.33 -14.57
N LEU A 188 -5.56 10.20 -13.58
CA LEU A 188 -4.52 11.13 -13.17
C LEU A 188 -3.60 10.41 -12.20
N ASP A 189 -2.39 10.09 -12.66
CA ASP A 189 -1.46 9.26 -11.88
C ASP A 189 -0.88 10.02 -10.68
N ARG A 190 -0.57 9.26 -9.63
CA ARG A 190 -0.03 9.77 -8.36
C ARG A 190 1.14 8.90 -7.89
N PRO A 191 2.13 9.48 -7.17
CA PRO A 191 3.26 8.73 -6.67
C PRO A 191 2.82 7.57 -5.77
N ASN A 192 3.49 6.43 -5.92
CA ASN A 192 3.34 5.32 -4.99
C ASN A 192 4.42 5.41 -3.92
N PRO A 193 4.09 5.67 -2.65
CA PRO A 193 5.08 5.76 -1.57
C PRO A 193 5.76 4.42 -1.25
N ASN A 194 5.17 3.29 -1.64
CA ASN A 194 5.75 1.95 -1.56
C ASN A 194 6.13 1.39 -2.95
N GLY A 195 6.44 2.29 -3.91
CA GLY A 195 6.76 1.92 -5.30
C GLY A 195 8.10 1.23 -5.50
N PHE A 196 9.02 1.34 -4.53
CA PHE A 196 10.42 0.97 -4.63
C PHE A 196 10.69 -0.54 -4.51
N TYR A 197 9.69 -1.36 -4.14
CA TYR A 197 9.84 -2.80 -4.02
C TYR A 197 8.60 -3.59 -4.43
N VAL A 198 8.79 -4.89 -4.61
CA VAL A 198 7.74 -5.87 -4.92
C VAL A 198 7.93 -7.03 -3.98
N ASP A 199 6.92 -7.33 -3.14
CA ASP A 199 7.04 -8.41 -2.15
C ASP A 199 5.69 -8.95 -1.68
N GLY A 200 5.74 -10.12 -1.03
CA GLY A 200 4.61 -10.79 -0.41
C GLY A 200 3.94 -11.84 -1.28
N PRO A 201 3.03 -12.62 -0.70
CA PRO A 201 2.34 -13.69 -1.42
C PRO A 201 1.44 -13.13 -2.52
N MET A 202 1.41 -13.84 -3.65
CA MET A 202 0.47 -13.59 -4.74
C MET A 202 -0.95 -13.93 -4.32
N LEU A 203 -1.92 -13.11 -4.74
CA LEU A 203 -3.33 -13.44 -4.55
C LEU A 203 -3.69 -14.73 -5.31
N GLN A 204 -4.24 -15.69 -4.59
CA GLN A 204 -4.92 -16.84 -5.17
C GLN A 204 -6.38 -16.51 -5.44
N LEU A 205 -6.90 -16.80 -6.63
CA LEU A 205 -8.25 -16.38 -7.07
C LEU A 205 -9.37 -16.84 -6.14
N GLU A 206 -9.21 -17.98 -5.46
CA GLU A 206 -10.17 -18.45 -4.46
C GLU A 206 -10.31 -17.56 -3.23
N ASN A 207 -9.36 -16.64 -3.01
CA ASN A 207 -9.38 -15.63 -1.96
C ASN A 207 -9.72 -14.23 -2.49
N GLN A 208 -10.15 -14.16 -3.76
CA GLN A 208 -10.52 -12.88 -4.38
C GLN A 208 -11.59 -12.15 -3.57
N SER A 209 -11.36 -10.88 -3.31
CA SER A 209 -12.25 -10.02 -2.54
C SER A 209 -12.01 -8.55 -2.90
N PHE A 210 -12.71 -7.63 -2.24
CA PHE A 210 -12.48 -6.21 -2.44
C PHE A 210 -11.12 -5.73 -1.89
N VAL A 211 -10.53 -6.44 -0.93
CA VAL A 211 -9.15 -6.20 -0.43
C VAL A 211 -8.09 -7.02 -1.19
N GLY A 212 -8.46 -7.65 -2.27
CA GLY A 212 -7.57 -8.44 -3.15
C GLY A 212 -8.29 -8.84 -4.41
N MET A 213 -8.26 -7.99 -5.46
CA MET A 213 -9.07 -8.18 -6.65
C MET A 213 -8.33 -8.93 -7.76
N HIS A 214 -7.03 -8.68 -7.92
CA HIS A 214 -6.22 -9.23 -9.01
C HIS A 214 -5.04 -10.04 -8.48
N GLN A 215 -4.50 -10.92 -9.33
CA GLN A 215 -3.36 -11.79 -9.02
C GLN A 215 -2.04 -11.00 -8.99
N VAL A 216 -1.89 -10.18 -7.96
CA VAL A 216 -0.69 -9.40 -7.69
C VAL A 216 -0.16 -9.72 -6.29
N PRO A 217 1.13 -9.49 -6.00
CA PRO A 217 1.67 -9.60 -4.66
C PRO A 217 1.10 -8.54 -3.72
N VAL A 218 1.38 -8.65 -2.42
CA VAL A 218 0.93 -7.67 -1.43
C VAL A 218 1.44 -6.27 -1.78
N VAL A 219 2.73 -6.14 -2.04
CA VAL A 219 3.36 -4.91 -2.54
C VAL A 219 3.69 -5.12 -4.01
N TYR A 220 3.03 -4.37 -4.88
CA TYR A 220 3.12 -4.61 -6.33
C TYR A 220 4.06 -3.62 -7.05
N GLY A 221 4.58 -2.59 -6.36
CA GLY A 221 5.62 -1.71 -6.87
C GLY A 221 5.23 -0.91 -8.12
N MET A 222 3.97 -0.51 -8.27
CA MET A 222 3.45 0.26 -9.42
C MET A 222 2.66 1.47 -8.93
N THR A 223 2.64 2.56 -9.70
CA THR A 223 1.68 3.65 -9.49
C THR A 223 0.26 3.18 -9.85
N ILE A 224 -0.76 3.94 -9.43
CA ILE A 224 -2.15 3.60 -9.75
C ILE A 224 -2.41 3.66 -11.26
N GLY A 225 -1.76 4.58 -11.99
CA GLY A 225 -1.84 4.66 -13.45
C GLY A 225 -1.19 3.46 -14.15
N GLU A 226 -0.01 3.03 -13.69
CA GLU A 226 0.65 1.80 -14.18
C GLU A 226 -0.21 0.56 -13.90
N TYR A 227 -0.81 0.50 -12.71
CA TYR A 227 -1.71 -0.59 -12.33
C TYR A 227 -2.96 -0.63 -13.22
N ALA A 228 -3.56 0.53 -13.52
CA ALA A 228 -4.68 0.64 -14.47
C ALA A 228 -4.32 0.09 -15.85
N ARG A 229 -3.14 0.47 -16.37
CA ARG A 229 -2.64 -0.07 -17.65
C ARG A 229 -2.46 -1.58 -17.61
N MET A 230 -1.94 -2.13 -16.52
CA MET A 230 -1.76 -3.57 -16.36
C MET A 230 -3.10 -4.30 -16.33
N VAL A 231 -4.05 -3.86 -15.50
CA VAL A 231 -5.39 -4.47 -15.41
C VAL A 231 -6.08 -4.47 -16.77
N ASN A 232 -5.99 -3.36 -17.51
CA ASN A 232 -6.58 -3.23 -18.83
C ASN A 232 -5.86 -4.10 -19.87
N GLY A 233 -4.52 -4.03 -19.88
CA GLY A 233 -3.69 -4.71 -20.87
C GLY A 233 -3.66 -6.23 -20.74
N GLU A 234 -3.74 -6.76 -19.51
CA GLU A 234 -3.82 -8.21 -19.25
C GLU A 234 -5.27 -8.74 -19.33
N GLY A 235 -6.27 -7.87 -19.62
CA GLY A 235 -7.67 -8.28 -19.73
C GLY A 235 -8.27 -8.75 -18.40
N TRP A 236 -7.86 -8.16 -17.26
CA TRP A 236 -8.31 -8.60 -15.94
C TRP A 236 -9.65 -8.01 -15.49
N LEU A 237 -10.24 -7.12 -16.29
CA LEU A 237 -11.61 -6.71 -16.09
C LEU A 237 -12.57 -7.87 -16.40
N LYS A 238 -13.76 -7.83 -15.84
CA LYS A 238 -14.77 -8.91 -15.99
C LYS A 238 -15.01 -9.25 -17.46
N ASN A 239 -15.03 -10.53 -17.78
CA ASN A 239 -15.17 -11.07 -19.13
C ASN A 239 -14.08 -10.64 -20.12
N GLY A 240 -12.94 -10.14 -19.63
CA GLY A 240 -11.84 -9.68 -20.48
C GLY A 240 -12.14 -8.41 -21.28
N ILE A 241 -13.12 -7.61 -20.86
CA ILE A 241 -13.42 -6.32 -21.53
C ILE A 241 -12.27 -5.35 -21.35
N HIS A 242 -12.12 -4.42 -22.28
CA HIS A 242 -11.12 -3.36 -22.22
C HIS A 242 -11.80 -2.00 -22.05
N CYS A 243 -11.24 -1.19 -21.17
CA CYS A 243 -11.65 0.18 -20.96
C CYS A 243 -10.92 1.09 -21.98
N ASP A 244 -11.61 2.07 -22.54
CA ASP A 244 -10.97 3.21 -23.23
C ASP A 244 -10.25 4.06 -22.17
N LEU A 245 -8.95 3.76 -21.98
CA LEU A 245 -8.13 4.24 -20.88
C LEU A 245 -7.03 5.19 -21.35
N THR A 246 -7.04 6.39 -20.80
CA THR A 246 -5.91 7.33 -20.87
C THR A 246 -5.29 7.49 -19.51
N VAL A 247 -3.97 7.37 -19.39
CA VAL A 247 -3.23 7.67 -18.16
C VAL A 247 -2.39 8.93 -18.38
N ILE A 248 -2.61 9.95 -17.55
CA ILE A 248 -1.75 11.14 -17.51
C ILE A 248 -0.63 10.84 -16.50
N PRO A 249 0.63 10.81 -16.93
CA PRO A 249 1.74 10.41 -16.08
C PRO A 249 2.13 11.51 -15.09
N ILE A 250 2.91 11.13 -14.07
CA ILE A 250 3.57 12.05 -13.12
C ILE A 250 4.87 12.56 -13.77
N ASN A 251 5.20 13.83 -13.62
CA ASN A 251 6.50 14.34 -14.01
C ASN A 251 7.47 14.30 -12.82
N ASN A 252 8.73 13.95 -13.08
CA ASN A 252 9.82 13.86 -12.10
C ASN A 252 9.57 12.84 -10.96
N TYR A 253 8.84 11.78 -11.23
CA TYR A 253 8.64 10.71 -10.26
C TYR A 253 9.89 9.81 -10.19
N ASP A 254 10.42 9.64 -8.99
CA ASP A 254 11.44 8.63 -8.68
C ASP A 254 10.81 7.49 -7.89
N ARG A 255 10.72 6.33 -8.49
CA ARG A 255 10.16 5.13 -7.88
C ARG A 255 10.85 4.73 -6.56
N ASN A 256 12.14 5.06 -6.42
CA ASN A 256 12.94 4.68 -5.27
C ASN A 256 12.85 5.68 -4.11
N ALA A 257 12.22 6.84 -4.32
CA ALA A 257 12.03 7.82 -3.26
C ALA A 257 10.89 7.40 -2.31
N ILE A 258 11.01 7.75 -1.05
CA ILE A 258 9.93 7.69 -0.07
C ILE A 258 9.20 9.02 -0.11
N TYR A 259 7.89 8.97 -0.27
CA TYR A 259 7.07 10.16 -0.44
C TYR A 259 6.31 10.52 0.84
N GLU A 260 6.47 11.75 1.30
CA GLU A 260 5.54 12.36 2.24
C GLU A 260 4.35 12.90 1.44
N LEU A 261 3.21 12.25 1.60
CA LEU A 261 2.01 12.62 0.85
C LEU A 261 1.44 13.95 1.38
N PRO A 262 1.06 14.91 0.52
CA PRO A 262 0.59 16.24 0.93
C PRO A 262 -0.74 16.16 1.71
N VAL A 263 -1.51 15.10 1.47
CA VAL A 263 -2.76 14.82 2.18
C VAL A 263 -2.71 13.37 2.63
N ARG A 264 -2.99 13.13 3.91
CA ARG A 264 -3.09 11.77 4.44
C ARG A 264 -4.10 10.94 3.65
N PRO A 265 -3.72 9.74 3.16
CA PRO A 265 -4.57 8.93 2.31
C PRO A 265 -5.75 8.30 3.08
N SER A 266 -5.59 8.13 4.39
CA SER A 266 -6.60 7.60 5.31
C SER A 266 -6.50 8.30 6.68
N PRO A 267 -7.59 8.40 7.45
CA PRO A 267 -7.53 8.89 8.83
C PRO A 267 -6.54 8.11 9.73
N ASN A 268 -6.26 6.84 9.39
CA ASN A 268 -5.33 5.99 10.13
C ASN A 268 -3.95 5.85 9.50
N LEU A 269 -3.65 6.62 8.45
CA LEU A 269 -2.31 6.75 7.87
C LEU A 269 -1.89 8.23 7.92
N PRO A 270 -1.55 8.76 9.12
CA PRO A 270 -1.40 10.19 9.33
C PRO A 270 -0.12 10.80 8.74
N ASN A 271 0.92 10.00 8.53
CA ASN A 271 2.26 10.41 8.13
C ASN A 271 2.95 9.35 7.26
N TRP A 272 4.13 9.67 6.72
CA TRP A 272 4.86 8.78 5.84
C TRP A 272 5.32 7.49 6.53
N GLU A 273 5.65 7.54 7.83
CA GLU A 273 6.05 6.35 8.60
C GLU A 273 4.92 5.32 8.65
N SER A 274 3.70 5.78 8.92
CA SER A 274 2.53 4.91 8.93
C SER A 274 2.26 4.29 7.55
N VAL A 275 2.43 5.06 6.47
CA VAL A 275 2.27 4.58 5.09
C VAL A 275 3.34 3.56 4.72
N TYR A 276 4.60 3.79 5.11
CA TYR A 276 5.71 2.88 4.90
C TYR A 276 5.57 1.56 5.68
N LEU A 277 5.11 1.63 6.93
CA LEU A 277 4.93 0.46 7.80
C LEU A 277 3.64 -0.33 7.48
N TYR A 278 2.68 0.31 6.83
CA TYR A 278 1.36 -0.25 6.54
C TYR A 278 1.39 -1.60 5.80
N PRO A 279 2.25 -1.85 4.81
CA PRO A 279 2.29 -3.12 4.09
C PRO A 279 2.45 -4.34 5.00
N THR A 280 3.27 -4.23 6.05
CA THR A 280 3.43 -5.30 7.04
C THR A 280 2.38 -5.24 8.15
N LEU A 281 2.17 -4.06 8.75
CA LEU A 281 1.30 -3.93 9.91
C LEU A 281 -0.17 -4.23 9.61
N CYS A 282 -0.62 -4.06 8.37
CA CYS A 282 -1.98 -4.38 7.99
C CYS A 282 -2.33 -5.87 8.16
N PHE A 283 -1.36 -6.78 8.10
CA PHE A 283 -1.62 -8.19 8.40
C PHE A 283 -2.17 -8.42 9.82
N PHE A 284 -1.77 -7.59 10.78
CA PHE A 284 -2.30 -7.68 12.15
C PHE A 284 -3.80 -7.37 12.25
N GLU A 285 -4.40 -6.67 11.30
CA GLU A 285 -5.85 -6.49 11.25
C GLU A 285 -6.59 -7.83 11.01
N GLY A 286 -5.89 -8.83 10.52
CA GLY A 286 -6.32 -10.21 10.45
C GLY A 286 -5.99 -11.03 11.71
N SER A 287 -5.66 -10.39 12.84
CA SER A 287 -5.28 -11.04 14.09
C SER A 287 -5.99 -10.40 15.30
N ILE A 288 -5.60 -10.85 16.50
CA ILE A 288 -6.07 -10.27 17.77
C ILE A 288 -5.19 -9.11 18.25
N VAL A 289 -4.17 -8.70 17.49
CA VAL A 289 -3.19 -7.66 17.85
C VAL A 289 -3.65 -6.30 17.33
N SER A 290 -3.62 -5.28 18.20
CA SER A 290 -3.90 -3.89 17.81
C SER A 290 -2.72 -3.29 17.04
N VAL A 291 -3.01 -2.57 15.97
CA VAL A 291 -2.04 -1.76 15.18
C VAL A 291 -2.08 -0.27 15.57
N GLY A 292 -2.50 0.03 16.79
CA GLY A 292 -2.53 1.40 17.29
C GLY A 292 -3.69 2.25 16.76
N ARG A 293 -4.68 1.70 16.05
CA ARG A 293 -5.91 2.46 15.76
C ARG A 293 -6.55 2.94 17.06
N GLY A 294 -6.99 4.21 17.08
CA GLY A 294 -7.47 4.85 18.30
C GLY A 294 -6.35 5.38 19.21
N THR A 295 -5.13 5.55 18.67
CA THR A 295 -4.01 6.26 19.29
C THR A 295 -3.50 7.36 18.34
N GLU A 296 -2.49 8.12 18.76
CA GLU A 296 -1.84 9.12 17.93
C GLU A 296 -0.90 8.50 16.87
N THR A 297 -0.56 7.21 17.01
CA THR A 297 0.41 6.49 16.17
C THR A 297 -0.18 5.23 15.51
N PRO A 298 -1.33 5.32 14.80
CA PRO A 298 -1.89 4.18 14.09
C PRO A 298 -0.93 3.70 12.99
N PHE A 299 -0.81 2.37 12.85
CA PHE A 299 0.14 1.71 11.94
C PHE A 299 1.62 2.13 12.12
N GLN A 300 1.97 2.55 13.34
CA GLN A 300 3.35 2.81 13.76
C GLN A 300 3.70 2.02 15.01
N VAL A 301 2.70 1.41 15.63
CA VAL A 301 2.83 0.55 16.81
C VAL A 301 1.99 -0.70 16.60
N TYR A 302 2.39 -1.80 17.26
CA TYR A 302 1.52 -2.97 17.39
C TYR A 302 1.64 -3.56 18.80
N GLY A 303 0.58 -4.23 19.27
CA GLY A 303 0.61 -4.83 20.60
C GLY A 303 -0.71 -5.44 21.05
N HIS A 304 -0.61 -6.19 22.15
CA HIS A 304 -1.73 -6.86 22.80
C HIS A 304 -1.53 -6.87 24.32
N PRO A 305 -2.57 -6.91 25.17
CA PRO A 305 -2.42 -6.93 26.63
C PRO A 305 -1.57 -8.10 27.15
N ALA A 306 -1.57 -9.25 26.48
CA ALA A 306 -0.80 -10.44 26.86
C ALA A 306 0.58 -10.55 26.19
N MET A 307 0.98 -9.62 25.35
CA MET A 307 2.31 -9.59 24.76
C MET A 307 3.33 -9.02 25.75
N ARG A 308 4.59 -9.34 25.46
CA ARG A 308 5.78 -8.67 26.01
C ARG A 308 6.24 -7.64 25.01
N GLY A 309 6.74 -6.50 25.49
CA GLY A 309 7.26 -5.45 24.61
C GLY A 309 7.67 -4.25 25.44
N ARG A 310 8.45 -3.35 24.84
CA ARG A 310 8.98 -2.15 25.50
C ARG A 310 8.01 -0.98 25.46
N HIS A 311 7.16 -0.96 24.41
CA HIS A 311 6.17 0.10 24.21
C HIS A 311 4.80 -0.29 24.82
N THR A 312 4.08 0.72 25.35
CA THR A 312 2.72 0.53 25.84
C THR A 312 1.79 1.61 25.33
N PHE A 313 0.59 1.21 24.93
CA PHE A 313 -0.45 2.12 24.47
C PHE A 313 -1.83 1.60 24.84
N THR A 314 -2.82 2.47 24.82
CA THR A 314 -4.23 2.11 25.11
C THR A 314 -5.11 2.69 24.02
N PRO A 315 -5.69 1.87 23.11
CA PRO A 315 -6.63 2.33 22.10
C PRO A 315 -7.85 3.00 22.74
N LYS A 316 -8.31 4.10 22.15
CA LYS A 316 -9.52 4.84 22.55
C LYS A 316 -10.33 5.18 21.32
N SER A 317 -11.62 5.36 21.47
CA SER A 317 -12.46 5.88 20.37
C SER A 317 -11.95 7.25 19.90
N THR A 318 -11.69 7.38 18.62
CA THR A 318 -11.25 8.62 17.96
C THR A 318 -11.99 8.79 16.62
N SER A 319 -11.95 10.00 16.05
CA SER A 319 -12.33 10.20 14.64
C SER A 319 -11.42 9.38 13.73
N GLY A 320 -11.99 8.54 12.88
CA GLY A 320 -11.26 7.57 12.04
C GLY A 320 -11.11 6.17 12.65
N ALA A 321 -11.39 5.99 13.96
CA ALA A 321 -11.39 4.72 14.66
C ALA A 321 -12.40 4.74 15.84
N SER A 322 -13.69 4.74 15.54
CA SER A 322 -14.76 4.85 16.56
C SER A 322 -14.86 3.64 17.47
N LYS A 323 -14.40 2.47 17.03
CA LYS A 323 -14.37 1.22 17.81
C LYS A 323 -13.07 0.47 17.55
N PRO A 324 -11.93 0.97 18.06
CA PRO A 324 -10.66 0.31 17.82
C PRO A 324 -10.56 -1.03 18.53
N LEU A 325 -9.83 -1.97 17.94
CA LEU A 325 -9.54 -3.26 18.58
C LEU A 325 -8.84 -3.03 19.92
N LEU A 326 -9.25 -3.76 20.97
CA LEU A 326 -8.73 -3.65 22.35
C LEU A 326 -8.96 -2.27 22.99
N GLU A 327 -10.07 -1.59 22.65
CA GLU A 327 -10.43 -0.30 23.24
C GLU A 327 -10.40 -0.35 24.77
N GLY A 328 -9.76 0.64 25.39
CA GLY A 328 -9.60 0.76 26.85
C GLY A 328 -8.62 -0.22 27.49
N GLN A 329 -8.05 -1.16 26.74
CA GLN A 329 -7.10 -2.14 27.28
C GLN A 329 -5.65 -1.66 27.06
N ARG A 330 -4.83 -1.79 28.11
CA ARG A 330 -3.40 -1.47 28.03
C ARG A 330 -2.68 -2.57 27.26
N CYS A 331 -2.28 -2.27 26.02
CA CYS A 331 -1.48 -3.13 25.19
C CYS A 331 0.02 -2.96 25.46
N ARG A 332 0.79 -4.03 25.27
CA ARG A 332 2.26 -4.03 25.23
C ARG A 332 2.70 -4.55 23.88
N GLY A 333 3.79 -3.99 23.36
CA GLY A 333 4.32 -4.37 22.05
C GLY A 333 5.47 -3.49 21.65
N GLU A 334 5.52 -3.11 20.37
CA GLU A 334 6.63 -2.36 19.80
C GLU A 334 6.15 -1.03 19.18
N ASN A 335 7.06 -0.04 19.21
CA ASN A 335 6.98 1.20 18.44
C ASN A 335 8.00 1.12 17.31
N LEU A 336 7.55 1.35 16.09
CA LEU A 336 8.32 1.15 14.87
C LEU A 336 8.73 2.45 14.18
N VAL A 337 8.50 3.60 14.79
CA VAL A 337 8.84 4.91 14.20
C VAL A 337 10.34 5.00 13.93
N GLU A 338 11.18 4.64 14.92
CA GLU A 338 12.64 4.62 14.73
C GLU A 338 13.05 3.64 13.62
N PHE A 339 12.43 2.46 13.57
CA PHE A 339 12.66 1.51 12.48
C PHE A 339 12.37 2.12 11.12
N ALA A 340 11.25 2.84 10.96
CA ALA A 340 10.92 3.50 9.70
C ALA A 340 12.01 4.52 9.30
N HIS A 341 12.52 5.31 10.23
CA HIS A 341 13.58 6.29 9.97
C HIS A 341 14.92 5.64 9.61
N ASP A 342 15.30 4.56 10.30
CA ASP A 342 16.60 3.93 10.13
C ASP A 342 16.69 3.01 8.91
N TYR A 343 15.58 2.39 8.53
CA TYR A 343 15.58 1.28 7.56
C TYR A 343 14.73 1.49 6.32
N ALA A 344 13.97 2.58 6.19
CA ALA A 344 13.05 2.77 5.07
C ALA A 344 13.69 2.59 3.69
N HIS A 345 14.96 3.00 3.50
CA HIS A 345 15.69 2.78 2.25
C HIS A 345 16.31 1.38 2.08
N ASN A 346 16.49 0.65 3.19
CA ASN A 346 17.22 -0.61 3.20
C ASN A 346 16.31 -1.84 3.33
N ALA A 347 15.10 -1.65 3.85
CA ALA A 347 14.13 -2.72 4.02
C ALA A 347 13.12 -2.72 2.87
N SER A 348 13.50 -3.33 1.76
CA SER A 348 12.65 -3.50 0.56
C SER A 348 11.86 -4.80 0.62
N GLU A 349 11.28 -5.12 1.80
CA GLU A 349 10.55 -6.36 2.06
C GLU A 349 9.54 -6.22 3.19
N LEU A 350 8.57 -7.11 3.22
CA LEU A 350 7.64 -7.25 4.34
C LEU A 350 8.36 -7.78 5.58
N GLN A 351 8.19 -7.13 6.72
CA GLN A 351 8.85 -7.48 7.98
C GLN A 351 8.07 -8.61 8.69
N LEU A 352 8.18 -9.82 8.18
CA LEU A 352 7.42 -10.99 8.67
C LEU A 352 7.80 -11.39 10.09
N GLU A 353 8.98 -11.03 10.54
CA GLU A 353 9.49 -11.29 11.88
C GLU A 353 8.54 -10.74 12.95
N TRP A 354 7.91 -9.59 12.70
CA TRP A 354 6.99 -8.96 13.67
C TRP A 354 5.74 -9.80 13.89
N ILE A 355 5.14 -10.33 12.80
CA ILE A 355 3.94 -11.15 12.94
C ILE A 355 4.26 -12.56 13.44
N ILE A 356 5.42 -13.11 13.07
CA ILE A 356 5.92 -14.40 13.57
C ILE A 356 6.16 -14.32 15.08
N ASP A 357 6.87 -13.28 15.56
CA ASP A 357 7.11 -13.08 17.00
C ASP A 357 5.79 -12.89 17.77
N ALA A 358 4.90 -12.03 17.29
CA ALA A 358 3.60 -11.82 17.92
C ALA A 358 2.77 -13.11 17.96
N PHE A 359 2.79 -13.92 16.90
CA PHE A 359 2.15 -15.23 16.88
C PHE A 359 2.74 -16.17 17.94
N GLN A 360 4.07 -16.26 18.05
CA GLN A 360 4.73 -17.11 19.06
C GLN A 360 4.32 -16.72 20.50
N GLN A 361 4.15 -15.43 20.75
CA GLN A 361 3.72 -14.94 22.07
C GLN A 361 2.23 -15.21 22.36
N LEU A 362 1.37 -15.35 21.35
CA LEU A 362 -0.07 -15.39 21.47
C LEU A 362 -0.73 -16.65 20.87
N LYS A 363 0.05 -17.64 20.42
CA LYS A 363 -0.46 -18.82 19.68
C LYS A 363 -1.60 -19.56 20.37
N ASP A 364 -1.60 -19.60 21.71
CA ASP A 364 -2.63 -20.30 22.50
C ASP A 364 -3.92 -19.48 22.66
N LYS A 365 -4.04 -18.29 22.03
CA LYS A 365 -5.18 -17.37 22.15
C LYS A 365 -6.03 -17.25 20.89
N GLY A 366 -5.79 -18.10 19.88
CA GLY A 366 -6.52 -17.99 18.61
C GLY A 366 -6.09 -16.72 17.83
N PHE A 367 -4.80 -16.64 17.55
CA PHE A 367 -4.14 -15.44 16.99
C PHE A 367 -4.76 -14.94 15.68
N PHE A 368 -4.97 -15.83 14.71
CA PHE A 368 -5.50 -15.45 13.41
C PHE A 368 -7.02 -15.42 13.38
N THR A 369 -7.58 -14.43 12.68
CA THR A 369 -8.99 -14.36 12.31
C THR A 369 -9.18 -14.79 10.84
N ASN A 370 -10.43 -15.01 10.43
CA ASN A 370 -10.73 -15.30 9.01
C ASN A 370 -10.30 -14.17 8.05
N TYR A 371 -10.12 -12.96 8.56
CA TYR A 371 -9.72 -11.82 7.75
C TYR A 371 -8.25 -11.89 7.31
N PHE A 372 -7.38 -12.57 8.08
CA PHE A 372 -5.97 -12.74 7.75
C PHE A 372 -5.77 -13.33 6.35
N ARG A 373 -6.56 -14.36 6.01
CA ARG A 373 -6.50 -14.98 4.69
C ARG A 373 -6.88 -14.05 3.55
N LEU A 374 -7.81 -13.13 3.77
CA LEU A 374 -8.20 -12.15 2.76
C LEU A 374 -7.08 -11.12 2.54
N LEU A 375 -6.36 -10.73 3.60
CA LEU A 375 -5.23 -9.81 3.53
C LEU A 375 -4.01 -10.48 2.88
N SER A 376 -3.64 -11.69 3.31
CA SER A 376 -2.52 -12.44 2.69
C SER A 376 -2.83 -12.85 1.25
N GLY A 377 -4.09 -13.03 0.90
CA GLY A 377 -4.52 -13.48 -0.41
C GLY A 377 -4.28 -14.97 -0.65
N ASP A 378 -3.74 -15.67 0.33
CA ASP A 378 -3.53 -17.11 0.31
C ASP A 378 -3.75 -17.76 1.70
N LYS A 379 -3.72 -19.08 1.75
CA LYS A 379 -3.78 -19.86 3.00
C LYS A 379 -2.40 -20.29 3.48
N GLN A 380 -1.38 -20.11 2.64
CA GLN A 380 -0.08 -20.70 2.89
C GLN A 380 0.71 -19.89 3.91
N LEU A 381 0.64 -18.55 3.86
CA LEU A 381 1.32 -17.69 4.81
C LEU A 381 0.94 -18.00 6.27
N GLN A 382 -0.37 -18.14 6.55
CA GLN A 382 -0.82 -18.52 7.89
C GLN A 382 -0.25 -19.88 8.32
N ARG A 383 -0.35 -20.90 7.46
CA ARG A 383 0.16 -22.25 7.73
C ARG A 383 1.66 -22.28 7.96
N ASP A 384 2.41 -21.49 7.20
CA ASP A 384 3.87 -21.42 7.32
C ASP A 384 4.27 -20.80 8.65
N ILE A 385 3.58 -19.74 9.10
CA ILE A 385 3.78 -19.15 10.44
C ILE A 385 3.40 -20.17 11.54
N GLU A 386 2.25 -20.82 11.43
CA GLU A 386 1.78 -21.84 12.39
C GLU A 386 2.75 -23.03 12.49
N ASN A 387 3.38 -23.42 11.38
CA ASN A 387 4.37 -24.50 11.30
C ASN A 387 5.79 -24.06 11.73
N GLY A 388 5.97 -22.79 12.13
CA GLY A 388 7.22 -22.27 12.66
C GLY A 388 8.31 -22.02 11.62
N LYS A 389 7.94 -21.79 10.33
CA LYS A 389 8.91 -21.36 9.33
C LYS A 389 9.46 -19.98 9.66
N SER A 390 10.72 -19.78 9.33
CA SER A 390 11.36 -18.46 9.40
C SER A 390 10.83 -17.52 8.31
N ALA A 391 11.03 -16.21 8.52
CA ALA A 391 10.71 -15.21 7.51
C ALA A 391 11.43 -15.48 6.18
N ASP A 392 12.69 -15.87 6.21
CA ASP A 392 13.49 -16.18 5.02
C ASP A 392 12.95 -17.40 4.25
N GLU A 393 12.53 -18.47 4.94
CA GLU A 393 11.90 -19.63 4.31
C GLU A 393 10.56 -19.26 3.65
N ILE A 394 9.78 -18.39 4.29
CA ILE A 394 8.52 -17.89 3.74
C ILE A 394 8.79 -17.03 2.51
N ARG A 395 9.70 -16.05 2.59
CA ARG A 395 10.06 -15.19 1.44
C ARG A 395 10.62 -16.01 0.27
N ALA A 396 11.45 -17.02 0.54
CA ALA A 396 11.98 -17.89 -0.50
C ALA A 396 10.86 -18.59 -1.30
N SER A 397 9.76 -18.94 -0.64
CA SER A 397 8.62 -19.61 -1.30
C SER A 397 7.91 -18.74 -2.36
N TRP A 398 7.99 -17.41 -2.26
CA TRP A 398 7.33 -16.46 -3.16
C TRP A 398 8.13 -16.11 -4.40
N GLN A 399 9.46 -16.36 -4.40
CA GLN A 399 10.37 -15.81 -5.40
C GLN A 399 10.02 -16.20 -6.84
N LYS A 400 9.52 -17.42 -7.07
CA LYS A 400 9.10 -17.87 -8.39
C LYS A 400 7.95 -17.02 -8.93
N ASP A 401 6.95 -16.78 -8.09
CA ASP A 401 5.74 -16.05 -8.46
C ASP A 401 6.01 -14.55 -8.60
N LEU A 402 6.84 -13.99 -7.70
CA LEU A 402 7.30 -12.59 -7.80
C LEU A 402 8.08 -12.34 -9.09
N LYS A 403 8.94 -13.29 -9.51
CA LYS A 403 9.64 -13.19 -10.80
C LYS A 403 8.67 -13.20 -11.98
N ALA A 404 7.67 -14.06 -11.97
CA ALA A 404 6.63 -14.10 -13.00
C ALA A 404 5.83 -12.79 -13.04
N PHE A 405 5.40 -12.28 -11.88
CA PHE A 405 4.72 -11.00 -11.77
C PHE A 405 5.58 -9.84 -12.31
N ASN A 406 6.85 -9.77 -11.95
CA ASN A 406 7.75 -8.72 -12.44
C ASN A 406 7.88 -8.72 -13.96
N THR A 407 7.76 -9.87 -14.62
CA THR A 407 7.73 -9.97 -16.10
C THR A 407 6.45 -9.34 -16.67
N ILE A 408 5.31 -9.51 -16.03
CA ILE A 408 4.05 -8.87 -16.41
C ILE A 408 4.13 -7.36 -16.15
N ARG A 409 4.51 -6.99 -14.93
CA ARG A 409 4.65 -5.61 -14.44
C ARG A 409 5.51 -4.75 -15.38
N ALA A 410 6.65 -5.26 -15.82
CA ALA A 410 7.60 -4.53 -16.67
C ALA A 410 7.00 -4.01 -17.99
N LYS A 411 5.92 -4.61 -18.51
CA LYS A 411 5.25 -4.16 -19.74
C LYS A 411 4.48 -2.86 -19.55
N TYR A 412 4.15 -2.50 -18.32
CA TYR A 412 3.19 -1.44 -17.99
C TYR A 412 3.81 -0.28 -17.23
N LEU A 413 5.09 -0.37 -16.86
CA LEU A 413 5.80 0.71 -16.19
C LEU A 413 5.90 1.95 -17.09
N LEU A 414 5.78 3.11 -16.48
CA LEU A 414 5.90 4.44 -17.09
C LEU A 414 7.18 5.15 -16.66
N TYR A 415 7.74 4.74 -15.52
CA TYR A 415 8.86 5.41 -14.85
C TYR A 415 10.01 4.45 -14.55
#